data_7b0749bf2d6ceeffcd63f3f14ad5a850
#
_entry.id   7b0749bf2d6ceeffcd63f3f14ad5a850
#
_cell.length_a   1.000
_cell.length_b   1.000
_cell.length_c   1.000
_cell.angle_alpha   90.00
_cell.angle_beta   90.00
_cell.angle_gamma   90.00
#
_symmetry.space_group_name_H-M   'P 1'
#
loop_
_entity.id
_entity.type
_entity.pdbx_description
1 polymer ?
#
loop_
_entity_poly.entity_id
_entity_poly.type
_entity_poly.pdbx_seq_one_letter_code
_entity_poly.pdbx_strand_id
1 'polypeptide(L)'
;MELSGRLQAVASLVTAGHRIADIGTDHAYIPIFLVQEGRSDSAIAMDVNEGPLKKAEEHVKESGMEGRIEMRLSDGLEKLEPGEADTAVIAGMGGPLMLRILKAYPKTVGSLRELVLQPQSETAKVRAFLLEEGFLFLREELVKEDGKYYPMMKVVPPHDGSLGSPEKDGENRKEPVRQEIRPENQDAEDSREPGCGKPETPDVWDETEVRYGKLLLEMRHPVLREYLLREEAIRLQILDGLLGQSGERITGRKRELEEELEYIRKGLKHYAV
;
A
#
# COMPACT_ATOMS: atom_id res chain seq x y z
N MET A 1 -2.14 20.62 13.83
CA MET A 1 -1.04 20.59 12.81
C MET A 1 -1.66 20.36 11.46
N GLU A 2 -1.24 21.09 10.41
CA GLU A 2 -1.75 20.87 9.05
C GLU A 2 -0.77 19.95 8.28
N LEU A 3 -1.28 18.85 7.74
CA LEU A 3 -0.51 17.93 6.91
C LEU A 3 -0.54 18.36 5.44
N SER A 4 0.50 18.02 4.68
CA SER A 4 0.42 18.09 3.21
C SER A 4 -0.69 17.18 2.69
N GLY A 5 -1.21 17.48 1.49
CA GLY A 5 -2.28 16.67 0.88
C GLY A 5 -1.92 15.19 0.79
N ARG A 6 -0.67 14.90 0.47
CA ARG A 6 -0.13 13.53 0.43
C ARG A 6 -0.18 12.84 1.79
N LEU A 7 0.33 13.48 2.85
CA LEU A 7 0.33 12.88 4.19
C LEU A 7 -1.08 12.77 4.77
N GLN A 8 -1.97 13.73 4.47
CA GLN A 8 -3.37 13.65 4.84
C GLN A 8 -4.08 12.46 4.18
N ALA A 9 -3.79 12.21 2.90
CA ALA A 9 -4.33 11.04 2.19
C ALA A 9 -3.82 9.73 2.81
N VAL A 10 -2.52 9.60 3.11
CA VAL A 10 -1.97 8.44 3.84
C VAL A 10 -2.69 8.26 5.18
N ALA A 11 -2.78 9.32 5.99
CA ALA A 11 -3.47 9.26 7.28
C ALA A 11 -4.95 8.86 7.13
N SER A 12 -5.64 9.30 6.05
CA SER A 12 -7.05 8.97 5.81
C SER A 12 -7.30 7.48 5.57
N LEU A 13 -6.30 6.74 5.11
CA LEU A 13 -6.38 5.29 4.87
C LEU A 13 -6.30 4.47 6.17
N VAL A 14 -5.72 5.01 7.24
CA VAL A 14 -5.60 4.31 8.53
C VAL A 14 -6.98 4.13 9.15
N THR A 15 -7.30 2.92 9.59
CA THR A 15 -8.55 2.64 10.33
C THR A 15 -8.52 3.31 11.70
N ALA A 16 -9.59 4.04 12.04
CA ALA A 16 -9.70 4.70 13.34
C ALA A 16 -9.76 3.68 14.49
N GLY A 17 -9.14 4.02 15.62
CA GLY A 17 -9.02 3.15 16.78
C GLY A 17 -7.86 2.17 16.73
N HIS A 18 -7.12 2.08 15.62
CA HIS A 18 -5.94 1.26 15.54
C HIS A 18 -4.72 1.91 16.21
N ARG A 19 -3.90 1.11 16.88
CA ARG A 19 -2.54 1.48 17.30
C ARG A 19 -1.63 1.46 16.08
N ILE A 20 -0.79 2.46 15.93
CA ILE A 20 -0.04 2.69 14.71
C ILE A 20 1.45 2.48 14.92
N ALA A 21 2.12 1.85 13.96
CA ALA A 21 3.57 1.92 13.78
C ALA A 21 3.87 2.67 12.49
N ASP A 22 4.56 3.81 12.57
CA ASP A 22 4.99 4.62 11.42
C ASP A 22 6.46 4.32 11.13
N ILE A 23 6.73 3.68 10.00
CA ILE A 23 8.05 3.14 9.63
C ILE A 23 8.77 4.08 8.68
N GLY A 24 9.94 4.57 9.06
CA GLY A 24 10.65 5.64 8.38
C GLY A 24 9.98 6.98 8.67
N THR A 25 9.67 7.18 9.94
CA THR A 25 9.02 8.39 10.39
C THR A 25 9.97 9.58 10.20
N ASP A 26 9.58 10.49 9.32
CA ASP A 26 10.24 11.79 9.19
C ASP A 26 9.38 12.81 9.93
N HIS A 27 9.89 13.36 11.04
CA HIS A 27 9.18 14.35 11.85
C HIS A 27 7.92 13.88 12.62
N ALA A 28 7.53 12.61 12.59
CA ALA A 28 6.35 12.03 13.23
C ALA A 28 5.00 12.70 12.87
N TYR A 29 4.88 13.30 11.69
CA TYR A 29 3.69 14.05 11.30
C TYR A 29 2.42 13.19 11.26
N ILE A 30 2.48 11.97 10.70
CA ILE A 30 1.33 11.07 10.65
C ILE A 30 0.92 10.59 12.05
N PRO A 31 1.84 10.09 12.90
CA PRO A 31 1.54 9.75 14.29
C PRO A 31 0.90 10.89 15.08
N ILE A 32 1.51 12.08 15.04
CA ILE A 32 0.99 13.26 15.76
C ILE A 32 -0.42 13.60 15.28
N PHE A 33 -0.65 13.68 13.97
CA PHE A 33 -1.95 14.01 13.42
C PHE A 33 -3.02 13.00 13.86
N LEU A 34 -2.77 11.69 13.71
CA LEU A 34 -3.75 10.67 14.04
C LEU A 34 -4.08 10.61 15.53
N VAL A 35 -3.09 10.87 16.38
CA VAL A 35 -3.29 10.92 17.83
C VAL A 35 -4.01 12.20 18.26
N GLN A 36 -3.70 13.37 17.65
CA GLN A 36 -4.39 14.63 17.91
C GLN A 36 -5.87 14.61 17.51
N GLU A 37 -6.17 13.99 16.35
CA GLU A 37 -7.54 13.85 15.85
C GLU A 37 -8.33 12.76 16.58
N GLY A 38 -7.76 12.09 17.58
CA GLY A 38 -8.39 10.99 18.32
C GLY A 38 -8.68 9.77 17.44
N ARG A 39 -7.99 9.64 16.31
CA ARG A 39 -8.10 8.50 15.40
C ARG A 39 -7.24 7.32 15.81
N SER A 40 -6.25 7.56 16.65
CA SER A 40 -5.43 6.55 17.32
C SER A 40 -5.18 6.93 18.77
N ASP A 41 -5.19 5.95 19.68
CA ASP A 41 -4.86 6.18 21.07
C ASP A 41 -3.37 6.33 21.31
N SER A 42 -2.55 5.63 20.53
CA SER A 42 -1.09 5.65 20.65
C SER A 42 -0.42 5.31 19.32
N ALA A 43 0.86 5.69 19.20
CA ALA A 43 1.66 5.37 18.03
C ALA A 43 3.10 5.04 18.42
N ILE A 44 3.79 4.27 17.57
CA ILE A 44 5.23 4.02 17.60
C ILE A 44 5.81 4.64 16.34
N ALA A 45 6.66 5.65 16.50
CA ALA A 45 7.35 6.32 15.41
C ALA A 45 8.77 5.75 15.28
N MET A 46 9.09 5.18 14.14
CA MET A 46 10.30 4.38 13.93
C MET A 46 11.13 4.92 12.78
N ASP A 47 12.44 5.05 12.98
CA ASP A 47 13.40 5.35 11.90
C ASP A 47 14.73 4.64 12.17
N VAL A 48 15.50 4.40 11.11
CA VAL A 48 16.84 3.80 11.18
C VAL A 48 17.91 4.81 11.59
N ASN A 49 17.62 6.10 11.45
CA ASN A 49 18.54 7.19 11.74
C ASN A 49 18.12 7.98 12.99
N GLU A 50 19.09 8.28 13.87
CA GLU A 50 18.86 9.09 15.05
C GLU A 50 18.46 10.54 14.74
N GLY A 51 18.92 11.11 13.62
CA GLY A 51 18.64 12.48 13.23
C GLY A 51 17.15 12.76 13.03
N PRO A 52 16.47 12.03 12.14
CA PRO A 52 15.02 12.10 11.98
C PRO A 52 14.26 11.83 13.30
N LEU A 53 14.68 10.83 14.08
CA LEU A 53 14.03 10.53 15.36
C LEU A 53 14.11 11.67 16.37
N LYS A 54 15.25 12.37 16.46
CA LYS A 54 15.38 13.55 17.36
C LYS A 54 14.43 14.67 16.96
N LYS A 55 14.30 14.95 15.66
CA LYS A 55 13.32 15.93 15.14
C LYS A 55 11.88 15.50 15.41
N ALA A 56 11.59 14.21 15.23
CA ALA A 56 10.28 13.63 15.54
C ALA A 56 9.96 13.79 17.04
N GLU A 57 10.93 13.52 17.94
CA GLU A 57 10.79 13.68 19.38
C GLU A 57 10.50 15.15 19.77
N GLU A 58 11.22 16.11 19.15
CA GLU A 58 10.98 17.55 19.35
C GLU A 58 9.54 17.91 18.97
N HIS A 59 9.05 17.47 17.80
CA HIS A 59 7.67 17.75 17.36
C HIS A 59 6.61 17.06 18.24
N VAL A 60 6.87 15.84 18.69
CA VAL A 60 5.98 15.12 19.62
C VAL A 60 5.87 15.88 20.94
N LYS A 61 6.98 16.39 21.45
CA LYS A 61 7.03 17.22 22.65
C LYS A 61 6.29 18.55 22.48
N GLU A 62 6.55 19.27 21.40
CA GLU A 62 5.85 20.51 21.06
C GLU A 62 4.34 20.32 20.93
N SER A 63 3.93 19.12 20.50
CA SER A 63 2.52 18.73 20.36
C SER A 63 1.89 18.19 21.65
N GLY A 64 2.65 18.02 22.73
CA GLY A 64 2.17 17.47 24.01
C GLY A 64 1.78 15.99 23.94
N MET A 65 2.39 15.20 23.04
CA MET A 65 2.03 13.80 22.78
C MET A 65 3.06 12.78 23.32
N GLU A 66 4.02 13.20 24.17
CA GLU A 66 5.13 12.38 24.68
C GLU A 66 4.68 11.09 25.40
N GLY A 67 3.51 11.08 26.01
CA GLY A 67 2.95 9.90 26.68
C GLY A 67 2.16 8.97 25.76
N ARG A 68 1.98 9.34 24.47
CA ARG A 68 1.14 8.62 23.51
C ARG A 68 1.91 8.19 22.27
N ILE A 69 3.06 8.79 21.98
CA ILE A 69 3.88 8.47 20.81
C ILE A 69 5.28 8.07 21.29
N GLU A 70 5.63 6.81 21.07
CA GLU A 70 6.94 6.24 21.39
C GLU A 70 7.90 6.44 20.21
N MET A 71 9.12 6.89 20.49
CA MET A 71 10.20 6.96 19.49
C MET A 71 11.05 5.69 19.56
N ARG A 72 11.31 5.05 18.41
CA ARG A 72 12.07 3.80 18.39
C ARG A 72 13.07 3.76 17.24
N LEU A 73 14.36 3.61 17.54
CA LEU A 73 15.42 3.41 16.55
C LEU A 73 15.34 1.98 15.99
N SER A 74 15.04 1.82 14.68
CA SER A 74 14.77 0.52 14.08
C SER A 74 15.04 0.50 12.57
N ASP A 75 15.66 -0.55 12.05
CA ASP A 75 15.69 -0.80 10.60
C ASP A 75 14.38 -1.48 10.17
N GLY A 76 13.49 -0.68 9.61
CA GLY A 76 12.17 -1.14 9.24
C GLY A 76 11.35 -1.64 10.44
N LEU A 77 10.88 -2.88 10.39
CA LEU A 77 10.05 -3.52 11.43
C LEU A 77 10.87 -4.29 12.48
N GLU A 78 12.21 -4.16 12.50
CA GLU A 78 13.10 -4.97 13.37
C GLU A 78 12.72 -4.92 14.84
N LYS A 79 12.35 -3.74 15.34
CA LYS A 79 12.03 -3.52 16.75
C LYS A 79 10.52 -3.45 17.03
N LEU A 80 9.68 -3.85 16.07
CA LEU A 80 8.24 -3.96 16.27
C LEU A 80 7.88 -5.39 16.64
N GLU A 81 7.42 -5.60 17.86
CA GLU A 81 6.98 -6.93 18.29
C GLU A 81 5.57 -7.26 17.72
N PRO A 82 5.30 -8.52 17.38
CA PRO A 82 3.97 -8.93 16.97
C PRO A 82 2.88 -8.55 17.97
N GLY A 83 1.85 -7.83 17.50
CA GLY A 83 0.72 -7.39 18.32
C GLY A 83 0.92 -6.03 19.04
N GLU A 84 2.06 -5.37 18.91
CA GLU A 84 2.25 -4.01 19.44
C GLU A 84 1.46 -2.96 18.67
N ALA A 85 1.30 -3.14 17.36
CA ALA A 85 0.51 -2.27 16.49
C ALA A 85 -0.57 -3.05 15.74
N ASP A 86 -1.64 -2.34 15.38
CA ASP A 86 -2.70 -2.86 14.52
C ASP A 86 -2.46 -2.47 13.06
N THR A 87 -1.89 -1.29 12.81
CA THR A 87 -1.56 -0.76 11.48
C THR A 87 -0.10 -0.38 11.39
N ALA A 88 0.60 -0.85 10.35
CA ALA A 88 1.89 -0.27 9.96
C ALA A 88 1.69 0.70 8.79
N VAL A 89 2.25 1.89 8.92
CA VAL A 89 2.33 2.89 7.86
C VAL A 89 3.76 2.90 7.32
N ILE A 90 3.93 2.68 6.01
CA ILE A 90 5.22 2.77 5.32
C ILE A 90 5.04 3.73 4.15
N ALA A 91 5.37 5.00 4.36
CA ALA A 91 5.14 6.05 3.38
C ALA A 91 6.43 6.78 3.00
N GLY A 92 6.53 7.19 1.73
CA GLY A 92 7.68 7.98 1.28
C GLY A 92 8.94 7.17 0.95
N MET A 93 8.86 5.85 0.91
CA MET A 93 9.98 4.96 0.60
C MET A 93 9.96 4.47 -0.85
N GLY A 94 11.13 4.18 -1.42
CA GLY A 94 11.22 3.46 -2.69
C GLY A 94 10.68 2.02 -2.57
N GLY A 95 10.05 1.53 -3.65
CA GLY A 95 9.48 0.18 -3.68
C GLY A 95 10.45 -0.93 -3.26
N PRO A 96 11.71 -0.96 -3.75
CA PRO A 96 12.68 -1.99 -3.36
C PRO A 96 12.95 -2.03 -1.85
N LEU A 97 13.04 -0.87 -1.20
CA LEU A 97 13.23 -0.79 0.25
C LEU A 97 11.99 -1.29 1.00
N MET A 98 10.81 -0.88 0.56
CA MET A 98 9.53 -1.33 1.11
C MET A 98 9.41 -2.86 1.04
N LEU A 99 9.70 -3.46 -0.13
CA LEU A 99 9.68 -4.91 -0.32
C LEU A 99 10.71 -5.62 0.59
N ARG A 100 11.90 -5.05 0.76
CA ARG A 100 12.91 -5.60 1.67
C ARG A 100 12.36 -5.65 3.10
N ILE A 101 11.74 -4.57 3.57
CA ILE A 101 11.17 -4.49 4.93
C ILE A 101 10.05 -5.54 5.10
N LEU A 102 9.12 -5.65 4.16
CA LEU A 102 8.01 -6.59 4.25
C LEU A 102 8.49 -8.06 4.27
N LYS A 103 9.48 -8.38 3.43
CA LYS A 103 10.06 -9.74 3.35
C LYS A 103 10.90 -10.11 4.57
N ALA A 104 11.55 -9.14 5.22
CA ALA A 104 12.45 -9.42 6.35
C ALA A 104 11.68 -9.81 7.64
N TYR A 105 10.43 -9.37 7.79
CA TYR A 105 9.68 -9.52 9.04
C TYR A 105 8.28 -10.12 8.85
N PRO A 106 8.17 -11.32 8.23
CA PRO A 106 6.87 -11.89 7.85
C PRO A 106 5.96 -12.16 9.06
N LYS A 107 6.52 -12.51 10.22
CA LYS A 107 5.74 -12.74 11.46
C LYS A 107 5.12 -11.44 11.98
N THR A 108 5.90 -10.36 12.01
CA THR A 108 5.40 -9.04 12.43
C THR A 108 4.36 -8.53 11.45
N VAL A 109 4.63 -8.63 10.13
CA VAL A 109 3.68 -8.26 9.08
C VAL A 109 2.37 -9.04 9.20
N GLY A 110 2.44 -10.37 9.36
CA GLY A 110 1.25 -11.23 9.50
C GLY A 110 0.45 -11.01 10.80
N SER A 111 1.04 -10.33 11.81
CA SER A 111 0.34 -9.97 13.04
C SER A 111 -0.45 -8.65 12.95
N LEU A 112 -0.19 -7.86 11.92
CA LEU A 112 -0.88 -6.59 11.68
C LEU A 112 -2.30 -6.84 11.13
N ARG A 113 -3.23 -5.98 11.47
CA ARG A 113 -4.57 -6.00 10.88
C ARG A 113 -4.59 -5.37 9.49
N GLU A 114 -3.74 -4.38 9.26
CA GLU A 114 -3.62 -3.69 7.98
C GLU A 114 -2.26 -3.01 7.81
N LEU A 115 -1.90 -2.75 6.56
CA LEU A 115 -0.79 -1.87 6.19
C LEU A 115 -1.30 -0.74 5.30
N VAL A 116 -0.73 0.44 5.49
CA VAL A 116 -0.90 1.59 4.59
C VAL A 116 0.46 1.86 3.95
N LEU A 117 0.54 1.64 2.65
CA LEU A 117 1.78 1.69 1.88
C LEU A 117 1.74 2.82 0.87
N GLN A 118 2.78 3.65 0.84
CA GLN A 118 2.93 4.70 -0.18
C GLN A 118 4.33 4.60 -0.80
N PRO A 119 4.52 3.73 -1.82
CA PRO A 119 5.78 3.63 -2.55
C PRO A 119 6.01 4.86 -3.43
N GLN A 120 7.26 5.36 -3.47
CA GLN A 120 7.67 6.46 -4.36
C GLN A 120 8.22 5.98 -5.72
N SER A 121 8.49 4.69 -5.84
CA SER A 121 9.00 4.07 -7.07
C SER A 121 8.55 2.62 -7.16
N GLU A 122 8.60 2.04 -8.35
CA GLU A 122 8.32 0.62 -8.61
C GLU A 122 6.98 0.12 -8.04
N THR A 123 5.95 0.96 -8.06
CA THR A 123 4.63 0.66 -7.46
C THR A 123 4.00 -0.62 -8.01
N ALA A 124 4.17 -0.89 -9.31
CA ALA A 124 3.68 -2.12 -9.93
C ALA A 124 4.33 -3.38 -9.32
N LYS A 125 5.64 -3.32 -9.01
CA LYS A 125 6.34 -4.44 -8.36
C LYS A 125 5.87 -4.63 -6.91
N VAL A 126 5.55 -3.53 -6.21
CA VAL A 126 4.98 -3.62 -4.86
C VAL A 126 3.61 -4.30 -4.92
N ARG A 127 2.73 -3.90 -5.86
CA ARG A 127 1.43 -4.56 -6.05
C ARG A 127 1.57 -6.05 -6.39
N ALA A 128 2.42 -6.37 -7.37
CA ALA A 128 2.66 -7.76 -7.78
C ALA A 128 3.07 -8.62 -6.58
N PHE A 129 4.06 -8.16 -5.80
CA PHE A 129 4.48 -8.86 -4.58
C PHE A 129 3.33 -9.04 -3.58
N LEU A 130 2.55 -8.01 -3.32
CA LEU A 130 1.43 -8.10 -2.38
C LEU A 130 0.38 -9.11 -2.84
N LEU A 131 0.09 -9.17 -4.14
CA LEU A 131 -0.83 -10.15 -4.74
C LEU A 131 -0.26 -11.58 -4.66
N GLU A 132 1.01 -11.75 -4.99
CA GLU A 132 1.72 -13.04 -4.91
C GLU A 132 1.74 -13.61 -3.49
N GLU A 133 1.95 -12.74 -2.50
CA GLU A 133 1.94 -13.12 -1.07
C GLU A 133 0.52 -13.22 -0.48
N GLY A 134 -0.52 -12.98 -1.26
CA GLY A 134 -1.91 -13.16 -0.83
C GLY A 134 -2.49 -12.03 0.02
N PHE A 135 -1.94 -10.82 -0.09
CA PHE A 135 -2.53 -9.65 0.58
C PHE A 135 -3.86 -9.26 -0.08
N LEU A 136 -4.83 -8.87 0.75
CA LEU A 136 -6.11 -8.34 0.28
C LEU A 136 -6.03 -6.81 0.16
N PHE A 137 -6.29 -6.29 -1.02
CA PHE A 137 -6.41 -4.85 -1.25
C PHE A 137 -7.78 -4.35 -0.79
N LEU A 138 -7.80 -3.46 0.20
CA LEU A 138 -9.03 -2.85 0.69
C LEU A 138 -9.33 -1.51 0.02
N ARG A 139 -8.29 -0.73 -0.27
CA ARG A 139 -8.41 0.60 -0.87
C ARG A 139 -7.13 1.00 -1.57
N GLU A 140 -7.27 1.74 -2.65
CA GLU A 140 -6.19 2.46 -3.29
C GLU A 140 -6.55 3.95 -3.39
N GLU A 141 -5.54 4.79 -3.35
CA GLU A 141 -5.67 6.23 -3.49
C GLU A 141 -4.53 6.77 -4.35
N LEU A 142 -4.77 7.86 -5.05
CA LEU A 142 -3.76 8.53 -5.87
C LEU A 142 -3.88 10.05 -5.69
N VAL A 143 -2.85 10.66 -5.13
CA VAL A 143 -2.78 12.10 -4.92
C VAL A 143 -1.78 12.73 -5.88
N LYS A 144 -2.12 13.92 -6.41
CA LYS A 144 -1.19 14.78 -7.12
C LYS A 144 -0.81 15.94 -6.22
N GLU A 145 0.48 16.09 -5.94
CA GLU A 145 1.06 17.18 -5.16
C GLU A 145 2.36 17.63 -5.81
N ASP A 146 2.56 18.94 -5.98
CA ASP A 146 3.76 19.53 -6.62
C ASP A 146 4.14 18.90 -7.97
N GLY A 147 3.13 18.56 -8.79
CA GLY A 147 3.31 17.96 -10.11
C GLY A 147 3.73 16.49 -10.12
N LYS A 148 3.86 15.87 -8.94
CA LYS A 148 4.14 14.44 -8.77
C LYS A 148 2.88 13.68 -8.38
N TYR A 149 2.85 12.39 -8.71
CA TYR A 149 1.74 11.49 -8.40
C TYR A 149 2.19 10.48 -7.34
N TYR A 150 1.36 10.31 -6.32
CA TYR A 150 1.66 9.49 -5.15
C TYR A 150 0.58 8.41 -4.99
N PRO A 151 0.83 7.21 -5.53
CA PRO A 151 -0.05 6.06 -5.33
C PRO A 151 0.06 5.56 -3.89
N MET A 152 -1.07 5.15 -3.34
CA MET A 152 -1.19 4.62 -1.99
C MET A 152 -2.08 3.40 -2.00
N MET A 153 -1.84 2.48 -1.09
CA MET A 153 -2.65 1.28 -0.94
C MET A 153 -2.81 0.90 0.52
N LYS A 154 -4.03 0.51 0.86
CA LYS A 154 -4.37 -0.11 2.13
C LYS A 154 -4.60 -1.59 1.88
N VAL A 155 -3.84 -2.44 2.58
CA VAL A 155 -3.88 -3.88 2.40
C VAL A 155 -3.96 -4.62 3.73
N VAL A 156 -4.54 -5.82 3.71
CA VAL A 156 -4.56 -6.74 4.84
C VAL A 156 -3.62 -7.90 4.54
N PRO A 157 -2.68 -8.24 5.43
CA PRO A 157 -1.80 -9.38 5.24
C PRO A 157 -2.58 -10.70 5.38
N PRO A 158 -2.12 -11.78 4.74
CA PRO A 158 -2.69 -13.11 4.98
C PRO A 158 -2.39 -13.54 6.43
N HIS A 159 -3.41 -14.05 7.12
CA HIS A 159 -3.32 -14.47 8.53
C HIS A 159 -3.04 -15.97 8.71
N ASP A 160 -2.89 -16.71 7.61
CA ASP A 160 -2.69 -18.17 7.61
C ASP A 160 -1.24 -18.62 7.82
N GLY A 161 -0.32 -17.67 8.07
CA GLY A 161 1.11 -17.95 8.22
C GLY A 161 1.82 -18.23 6.89
N SER A 162 1.20 -17.95 5.74
CA SER A 162 1.78 -18.18 4.40
C SER A 162 2.89 -17.22 4.05
N LEU A 163 2.96 -16.06 4.70
CA LEU A 163 4.00 -15.05 4.46
C LEU A 163 5.41 -15.62 4.68
N GLY A 164 6.23 -15.53 3.63
CA GLY A 164 7.63 -15.96 3.70
C GLY A 164 7.85 -17.48 3.72
N SER A 165 6.83 -18.27 3.41
CA SER A 165 7.02 -19.71 3.18
C SER A 165 7.80 -19.90 1.88
N PRO A 166 8.91 -20.70 1.85
CA PRO A 166 9.61 -20.99 0.61
C PRO A 166 8.63 -21.63 -0.39
N GLU A 167 8.70 -21.19 -1.64
CA GLU A 167 7.90 -21.71 -2.76
C GLU A 167 7.83 -23.24 -2.67
N LYS A 168 6.62 -23.76 -2.55
CA LYS A 168 6.36 -25.17 -2.83
C LYS A 168 6.28 -25.25 -4.36
N ASP A 169 7.42 -25.62 -4.96
CA ASP A 169 7.44 -26.16 -6.31
C ASP A 169 6.31 -27.17 -6.46
N GLY A 170 5.53 -26.98 -7.54
CA GLY A 170 4.30 -27.67 -7.84
C GLY A 170 4.20 -29.09 -7.36
N GLU A 171 3.28 -29.32 -6.42
CA GLU A 171 2.47 -30.54 -6.41
C GLU A 171 1.35 -30.46 -5.35
N ASN A 172 0.14 -30.57 -5.82
CA ASN A 172 -1.02 -31.10 -5.09
C ASN A 172 -1.60 -30.29 -3.93
N ARG A 173 -2.38 -29.26 -4.20
CA ARG A 173 -3.33 -28.68 -3.25
C ARG A 173 -4.39 -29.73 -2.88
N LYS A 174 -4.20 -30.41 -1.74
CA LYS A 174 -5.29 -31.10 -1.05
C LYS A 174 -6.13 -30.07 -0.33
N GLU A 175 -7.43 -30.10 -0.58
CA GLU A 175 -8.42 -29.27 0.09
C GLU A 175 -8.35 -29.40 1.61
N PRO A 176 -8.49 -28.32 2.39
CA PRO A 176 -8.56 -28.41 3.85
C PRO A 176 -9.88 -29.05 4.27
N VAL A 177 -9.76 -30.10 5.07
CA VAL A 177 -10.88 -30.81 5.72
C VAL A 177 -11.65 -29.84 6.62
N ARG A 178 -12.93 -29.60 6.28
CA ARG A 178 -13.87 -28.85 7.09
C ARG A 178 -14.14 -29.59 8.40
N GLN A 179 -13.72 -29.05 9.53
CA GLN A 179 -14.30 -29.39 10.82
C GLN A 179 -15.58 -28.57 11.01
N GLU A 180 -16.73 -29.26 11.02
CA GLU A 180 -18.02 -28.71 11.37
C GLU A 180 -18.08 -28.39 12.86
N ILE A 181 -18.11 -27.12 13.21
CA ILE A 181 -18.50 -26.67 14.55
C ILE A 181 -20.00 -26.40 14.50
N ARG A 182 -20.79 -27.23 15.20
CA ARG A 182 -22.24 -27.02 15.40
C ARG A 182 -22.46 -25.86 16.37
N PRO A 183 -23.36 -24.92 16.10
CA PRO A 183 -23.81 -23.95 17.09
C PRO A 183 -24.99 -24.49 17.87
N GLU A 184 -24.89 -24.54 19.20
CA GLU A 184 -26.03 -24.58 20.09
C GLU A 184 -26.39 -23.16 20.57
N ASN A 185 -27.64 -22.89 20.45
CA ASN A 185 -28.52 -21.91 21.11
C ASN A 185 -28.91 -20.64 20.36
N GLN A 186 -30.23 -20.63 20.20
CA GLN A 186 -31.15 -19.64 19.66
C GLN A 186 -31.32 -18.43 20.60
N ASP A 187 -31.85 -17.36 19.96
CA ASP A 187 -32.49 -16.16 20.48
C ASP A 187 -31.63 -14.91 20.67
N ALA A 188 -31.61 -14.09 19.62
CA ALA A 188 -31.75 -12.63 19.70
C ALA A 188 -31.96 -12.04 18.29
N GLU A 189 -32.95 -11.19 18.19
CA GLU A 189 -33.52 -10.57 16.98
C GLU A 189 -32.59 -9.55 16.31
N ASP A 190 -32.62 -9.63 15.01
CA ASP A 190 -32.64 -8.58 13.98
C ASP A 190 -31.90 -7.25 14.19
N SER A 191 -30.67 -7.18 13.62
CA SER A 191 -30.13 -5.95 12.99
C SER A 191 -29.19 -6.35 11.86
N ARG A 192 -29.68 -6.26 10.62
CA ARG A 192 -28.94 -6.61 9.39
C ARG A 192 -27.88 -5.55 9.09
N GLU A 193 -26.64 -5.87 9.38
CA GLU A 193 -25.50 -5.22 8.71
C GLU A 193 -25.33 -5.79 7.28
N PRO A 194 -24.93 -4.98 6.28
CA PRO A 194 -24.75 -5.45 4.91
C PRO A 194 -23.60 -6.44 4.85
N GLY A 195 -23.89 -7.63 4.33
CA GLY A 195 -23.07 -8.82 4.32
C GLY A 195 -21.64 -8.62 3.84
N CYS A 196 -20.71 -9.04 4.69
CA CYS A 196 -19.36 -9.38 4.30
C CYS A 196 -19.39 -10.67 3.48
N GLY A 197 -19.44 -10.53 2.16
CA GLY A 197 -19.30 -11.65 1.22
C GLY A 197 -17.91 -12.28 1.41
N LYS A 198 -17.87 -13.61 1.57
CA LYS A 198 -16.63 -14.38 1.56
C LYS A 198 -15.89 -14.11 0.25
N PRO A 199 -14.56 -13.93 0.24
CA PRO A 199 -13.80 -13.81 -0.99
C PRO A 199 -13.89 -15.13 -1.76
N GLU A 200 -14.61 -15.10 -2.88
CA GLU A 200 -14.58 -16.14 -3.91
C GLU A 200 -13.29 -15.93 -4.73
N THR A 201 -12.41 -16.93 -4.78
CA THR A 201 -11.19 -17.03 -5.59
C THR A 201 -10.18 -15.88 -5.41
N PRO A 202 -8.86 -16.15 -5.44
CA PRO A 202 -7.86 -15.09 -5.41
C PRO A 202 -8.11 -14.14 -6.58
N ASP A 203 -8.24 -12.86 -6.27
CA ASP A 203 -8.53 -11.78 -7.20
C ASP A 203 -7.36 -11.64 -8.19
N VAL A 204 -7.50 -12.25 -9.37
CA VAL A 204 -6.45 -12.25 -10.39
C VAL A 204 -6.47 -10.91 -11.10
N TRP A 205 -5.47 -10.09 -10.83
CA TRP A 205 -5.27 -8.81 -11.49
C TRP A 205 -4.56 -8.99 -12.84
N ASP A 206 -5.02 -8.28 -13.86
CA ASP A 206 -4.29 -8.20 -15.12
C ASP A 206 -3.09 -7.24 -15.02
N GLU A 207 -2.23 -7.25 -16.04
CA GLU A 207 -1.02 -6.40 -16.05
C GLU A 207 -1.36 -4.89 -15.98
N THR A 208 -2.49 -4.45 -16.53
CA THR A 208 -2.95 -3.06 -16.47
C THR A 208 -3.36 -2.68 -15.04
N GLU A 209 -4.07 -3.58 -14.39
CA GLU A 209 -4.51 -3.44 -13.00
C GLU A 209 -3.32 -3.41 -12.04
N VAL A 210 -2.32 -4.27 -12.25
CA VAL A 210 -1.08 -4.26 -11.47
C VAL A 210 -0.31 -2.95 -11.66
N ARG A 211 -0.23 -2.44 -12.89
CA ARG A 211 0.49 -1.18 -13.21
C ARG A 211 -0.18 0.04 -12.58
N TYR A 212 -1.49 0.16 -12.70
CA TYR A 212 -2.21 1.40 -12.40
C TYR A 212 -3.10 1.33 -11.17
N GLY A 213 -3.37 0.13 -10.64
CA GLY A 213 -4.24 -0.12 -9.50
C GLY A 213 -5.67 -0.48 -9.93
N LYS A 214 -6.09 -1.71 -9.62
CA LYS A 214 -7.42 -2.21 -9.95
C LYS A 214 -8.52 -1.34 -9.38
N LEU A 215 -8.44 -1.04 -8.08
CA LEU A 215 -9.47 -0.25 -7.42
C LEU A 215 -9.51 1.20 -7.93
N LEU A 216 -8.36 1.78 -8.32
CA LEU A 216 -8.31 3.10 -8.95
C LEU A 216 -8.96 3.10 -10.34
N LEU A 217 -8.76 2.04 -11.13
CA LEU A 217 -9.38 1.88 -12.45
C LEU A 217 -10.89 1.66 -12.34
N GLU A 218 -11.34 0.76 -11.46
CA GLU A 218 -12.75 0.45 -11.23
C GLU A 218 -13.55 1.67 -10.76
N MET A 219 -13.00 2.45 -9.80
CA MET A 219 -13.64 3.67 -9.34
C MET A 219 -13.49 4.85 -10.31
N ARG A 220 -12.78 4.67 -11.42
CA ARG A 220 -12.50 5.74 -12.39
C ARG A 220 -11.86 6.96 -11.74
N HIS A 221 -10.82 6.73 -10.93
CA HIS A 221 -10.21 7.77 -10.11
C HIS A 221 -9.74 8.96 -10.97
N PRO A 222 -10.17 10.20 -10.68
CA PRO A 222 -9.94 11.34 -11.58
C PRO A 222 -8.45 11.69 -11.74
N VAL A 223 -7.66 11.58 -10.68
CA VAL A 223 -6.20 11.82 -10.73
C VAL A 223 -5.48 10.74 -11.53
N LEU A 224 -5.96 9.48 -11.52
CA LEU A 224 -5.41 8.43 -12.37
C LEU A 224 -5.67 8.73 -13.85
N ARG A 225 -6.87 9.22 -14.20
CA ARG A 225 -7.15 9.62 -15.58
C ARG A 225 -6.19 10.72 -16.05
N GLU A 226 -5.96 11.74 -15.22
CA GLU A 226 -5.01 12.81 -15.52
C GLU A 226 -3.59 12.25 -15.71
N TYR A 227 -3.16 11.37 -14.82
CA TYR A 227 -1.87 10.69 -14.91
C TYR A 227 -1.73 9.93 -16.22
N LEU A 228 -2.70 9.09 -16.58
CA LEU A 228 -2.67 8.28 -17.80
C LEU A 228 -2.62 9.14 -19.06
N LEU A 229 -3.41 10.22 -19.14
CA LEU A 229 -3.39 11.15 -20.28
C LEU A 229 -2.03 11.84 -20.42
N ARG A 230 -1.43 12.27 -19.32
CA ARG A 230 -0.09 12.86 -19.30
C ARG A 230 0.96 11.84 -19.78
N GLU A 231 0.90 10.62 -19.27
CA GLU A 231 1.85 9.55 -19.62
C GLU A 231 1.71 9.14 -21.10
N GLU A 232 0.49 9.12 -21.65
CA GLU A 232 0.26 8.88 -23.07
C GLU A 232 0.93 9.97 -23.92
N ALA A 233 0.70 11.24 -23.58
CA ALA A 233 1.27 12.36 -24.32
C ALA A 233 2.81 12.33 -24.30
N ILE A 234 3.44 12.01 -23.16
CA ILE A 234 4.88 11.90 -23.03
C ILE A 234 5.43 10.77 -23.92
N ARG A 235 4.81 9.55 -23.91
CA ARG A 235 5.29 8.44 -24.73
C ARG A 235 5.14 8.71 -26.23
N LEU A 236 4.03 9.33 -26.64
CA LEU A 236 3.83 9.72 -28.02
C LEU A 236 4.88 10.75 -28.48
N GLN A 237 5.18 11.73 -27.65
CA GLN A 237 6.22 12.71 -27.96
C GLN A 237 7.62 12.06 -28.11
N ILE A 238 7.95 11.11 -27.21
CA ILE A 238 9.23 10.37 -27.30
C ILE A 238 9.25 9.52 -28.58
N LEU A 239 8.15 8.83 -28.90
CA LEU A 239 8.03 7.99 -30.07
C LEU A 239 8.18 8.81 -31.37
N ASP A 240 7.54 9.99 -31.43
CA ASP A 240 7.69 10.95 -32.54
C ASP A 240 9.14 11.39 -32.71
N GLY A 241 9.85 11.72 -31.63
CA GLY A 241 11.26 12.05 -31.66
C GLY A 241 12.20 10.93 -32.14
N LEU A 242 11.73 9.69 -32.15
CA LEU A 242 12.44 8.52 -32.68
C LEU A 242 12.09 8.21 -34.15
N LEU A 243 11.15 8.96 -34.76
CA LEU A 243 10.82 8.79 -36.18
C LEU A 243 12.04 9.07 -37.06
N GLY A 244 12.21 8.21 -38.08
CA GLY A 244 13.35 8.32 -38.98
C GLY A 244 14.70 7.81 -38.44
N GLN A 245 14.77 7.50 -37.13
CA GLN A 245 15.98 6.90 -36.55
C GLN A 245 15.91 5.37 -36.68
N SER A 246 17.07 4.74 -36.92
CA SER A 246 17.24 3.29 -37.11
C SER A 246 18.38 2.75 -36.25
N GLY A 247 18.34 1.45 -35.99
CA GLY A 247 19.31 0.73 -35.16
C GLY A 247 18.63 -0.17 -34.17
N GLU A 248 19.27 -1.25 -33.77
CA GLU A 248 18.67 -2.29 -32.89
C GLU A 248 18.20 -1.72 -31.55
N ARG A 249 19.01 -0.85 -30.93
CA ARG A 249 18.67 -0.17 -29.67
C ARG A 249 17.44 0.73 -29.80
N ILE A 250 17.32 1.44 -30.93
CA ILE A 250 16.19 2.35 -31.20
C ILE A 250 14.92 1.53 -31.46
N THR A 251 15.03 0.44 -32.23
CA THR A 251 13.91 -0.47 -32.47
C THR A 251 13.41 -1.11 -31.18
N GLY A 252 14.33 -1.54 -30.30
CA GLY A 252 13.98 -2.02 -28.97
C GLY A 252 13.20 -0.97 -28.16
N ARG A 253 13.70 0.26 -28.13
CA ARG A 253 13.03 1.35 -27.38
C ARG A 253 11.65 1.72 -27.93
N LYS A 254 11.48 1.71 -29.26
CA LYS A 254 10.16 1.92 -29.88
C LYS A 254 9.16 0.86 -29.44
N ARG A 255 9.54 -0.41 -29.46
CA ARG A 255 8.68 -1.51 -29.02
C ARG A 255 8.27 -1.37 -27.55
N GLU A 256 9.21 -1.05 -26.66
CA GLU A 256 8.91 -0.80 -25.23
C GLU A 256 7.87 0.33 -25.07
N LEU A 257 8.03 1.45 -25.81
CA LEU A 257 7.11 2.57 -25.74
C LEU A 257 5.71 2.20 -26.30
N GLU A 258 5.65 1.39 -27.34
CA GLU A 258 4.40 0.89 -27.91
C GLU A 258 3.66 -0.03 -26.92
N GLU A 259 4.38 -0.91 -26.22
CA GLU A 259 3.84 -1.75 -25.16
C GLU A 259 3.34 -0.89 -23.97
N GLU A 260 4.12 0.11 -23.52
CA GLU A 260 3.69 1.05 -22.47
C GLU A 260 2.40 1.79 -22.88
N LEU A 261 2.32 2.27 -24.14
CA LEU A 261 1.13 2.95 -24.68
C LEU A 261 -0.09 2.02 -24.72
N GLU A 262 0.08 0.75 -25.03
CA GLU A 262 -1.02 -0.22 -25.00
C GLU A 262 -1.63 -0.33 -23.60
N TYR A 263 -0.82 -0.46 -22.55
CA TYR A 263 -1.31 -0.51 -21.17
C TYR A 263 -1.98 0.80 -20.74
N ILE A 264 -1.39 1.96 -21.09
CA ILE A 264 -1.99 3.26 -20.80
C ILE A 264 -3.39 3.36 -21.44
N ARG A 265 -3.52 2.97 -22.71
CA ARG A 265 -4.79 3.01 -23.43
C ARG A 265 -5.81 2.00 -22.89
N LYS A 266 -5.36 0.81 -22.42
CA LYS A 266 -6.22 -0.13 -21.69
C LYS A 266 -6.76 0.53 -20.42
N GLY A 267 -5.91 1.19 -19.63
CA GLY A 267 -6.34 1.94 -18.46
C GLY A 267 -7.31 3.06 -18.79
N LEU A 268 -7.08 3.82 -19.86
CA LEU A 268 -7.97 4.90 -20.30
C LEU A 268 -9.35 4.40 -20.78
N LYS A 269 -9.49 3.15 -21.23
CA LYS A 269 -10.80 2.57 -21.60
C LYS A 269 -11.78 2.52 -20.42
N HIS A 270 -11.31 2.42 -19.17
CA HIS A 270 -12.17 2.48 -18.00
C HIS A 270 -12.90 3.83 -17.86
N TYR A 271 -12.39 4.89 -18.49
CA TYR A 271 -12.95 6.26 -18.46
C TYR A 271 -13.80 6.59 -19.69
N ALA A 272 -13.89 5.70 -20.68
CA ALA A 272 -14.81 5.86 -21.80
C ALA A 272 -16.26 5.63 -21.32
N VAL A 273 -17.17 6.52 -21.74
CA VAL A 273 -18.60 6.44 -21.45
C VAL A 273 -19.27 5.66 -22.56
#